data_a5ef9475548a6f4762c27c52c223a97d
#
_entry.id   a5ef9475548a6f4762c27c52c223a97d
#
_cell.length_a   1.000
_cell.length_b   1.000
_cell.length_c   1.000
_cell.angle_alpha   90.00
_cell.angle_beta   90.00
_cell.angle_gamma   90.00
#
_symmetry.space_group_name_H-M   'P 1'
#
loop_
_entity.id
_entity.type
_entity.pdbx_description
1 polymer ?
#
loop_
_entity_poly.entity_id
_entity_poly.type
_entity_poly.pdbx_seq_one_letter_code
_entity_poly.pdbx_strand_id
1 'polypeptide(L)'
;MNDKAFTEIKKGYGSFYKDLLRKGKLPLWSTGKGFWGGVIADEVYEAFKKIKLHKHKTFIDLGSGDGKAVLIAALFCKRAVGIEIDNELFQKSLELQRKLNISNAIFYNNDFHEQSIAGFDFVFVYPDSPMHRGMEKKLLNELTGKLLHYGHHFHPQNLKAQDKFLVNGNLFTVYTR
;
A
#
# COMPACT_ATOMS: atom_id res chain seq x y z
N MET A 1 -14.10 3.06 15.09
CA MET A 1 -13.31 2.58 13.95
C MET A 1 -14.09 1.42 13.33
N ASN A 2 -14.08 1.24 12.01
CA ASN A 2 -15.01 0.32 11.35
C ASN A 2 -14.46 -1.13 11.28
N ASP A 3 -14.36 -1.77 12.45
CA ASP A 3 -13.80 -3.13 12.59
C ASP A 3 -14.59 -4.18 11.78
N LYS A 4 -15.89 -3.94 11.56
CA LYS A 4 -16.72 -4.80 10.70
C LYS A 4 -16.25 -4.72 9.24
N ALA A 5 -16.02 -3.53 8.69
CA ALA A 5 -15.53 -3.36 7.33
C ALA A 5 -14.13 -3.94 7.16
N PHE A 6 -13.24 -3.78 8.14
CA PHE A 6 -11.93 -4.43 8.12
C PHE A 6 -12.04 -5.95 8.09
N THR A 7 -12.95 -6.52 8.88
CA THR A 7 -13.21 -7.98 8.85
C THR A 7 -13.66 -8.45 7.48
N GLU A 8 -14.52 -7.71 6.79
CA GLU A 8 -14.97 -8.05 5.43
C GLU A 8 -13.82 -7.94 4.40
N ILE A 9 -12.94 -6.94 4.54
CA ILE A 9 -11.71 -6.86 3.73
C ILE A 9 -10.86 -8.13 3.92
N LYS A 10 -10.59 -8.53 5.16
CA LYS A 10 -9.82 -9.76 5.46
C LYS A 10 -10.45 -11.01 4.85
N LYS A 11 -11.78 -11.16 4.93
CA LYS A 11 -12.50 -12.28 4.31
C LYS A 11 -12.38 -12.27 2.79
N GLY A 12 -12.50 -11.10 2.16
CA GLY A 12 -12.36 -10.94 0.71
C GLY A 12 -10.98 -11.39 0.22
N TYR A 13 -9.91 -10.91 0.85
CA TYR A 13 -8.54 -11.32 0.52
C TYR A 13 -8.26 -12.78 0.90
N GLY A 14 -8.80 -13.27 2.01
CA GLY A 14 -8.69 -14.67 2.39
C GLY A 14 -9.29 -15.60 1.34
N SER A 15 -10.44 -15.24 0.76
CA SER A 15 -11.05 -15.97 -0.36
C SER A 15 -10.16 -15.92 -1.61
N PHE A 16 -9.67 -14.74 -1.98
CA PHE A 16 -8.77 -14.56 -3.12
C PHE A 16 -7.51 -15.44 -3.02
N TYR A 17 -6.85 -15.43 -1.87
CA TYR A 17 -5.63 -16.23 -1.68
C TYR A 17 -5.90 -17.74 -1.65
N LYS A 18 -7.04 -18.17 -1.10
CA LYS A 18 -7.46 -19.57 -1.20
C LYS A 18 -7.68 -20.00 -2.64
N ASP A 19 -8.27 -19.14 -3.46
CA ASP A 19 -8.49 -19.42 -4.88
C ASP A 19 -7.18 -19.47 -5.68
N LEU A 20 -6.20 -18.63 -5.35
CA LEU A 20 -4.85 -18.74 -5.92
C LEU A 20 -4.21 -20.09 -5.59
N LEU A 21 -4.23 -20.49 -4.31
CA LEU A 21 -3.67 -21.76 -3.85
C LEU A 21 -4.35 -22.97 -4.51
N ARG A 22 -5.67 -22.93 -4.68
CA ARG A 22 -6.42 -23.99 -5.41
C ARG A 22 -6.00 -24.10 -6.87
N LYS A 23 -5.55 -23.01 -7.47
CA LYS A 23 -5.02 -22.96 -8.84
C LYS A 23 -3.52 -23.28 -8.90
N GLY A 24 -2.89 -23.69 -7.79
CA GLY A 24 -1.47 -23.96 -7.70
C GLY A 24 -0.58 -22.71 -7.74
N LYS A 25 -1.18 -21.51 -7.57
CA LYS A 25 -0.45 -20.24 -7.53
C LYS A 25 -0.22 -19.81 -6.08
N LEU A 26 1.00 -19.34 -5.76
CA LEU A 26 1.28 -18.67 -4.48
C LEU A 26 0.83 -17.21 -4.55
N PRO A 27 0.49 -16.57 -3.41
CA PRO A 27 0.16 -15.14 -3.36
C PRO A 27 1.43 -14.26 -3.43
N LEU A 28 2.31 -14.61 -4.34
CA LEU A 28 3.57 -13.91 -4.63
C LEU A 28 4.06 -14.33 -6.02
N TRP A 29 4.46 -13.38 -6.86
CA TRP A 29 5.07 -13.67 -8.18
C TRP A 29 5.79 -12.45 -8.77
N SER A 30 6.62 -12.71 -9.80
CA SER A 30 7.22 -11.65 -10.62
C SER A 30 6.18 -11.04 -11.55
N THR A 31 6.09 -9.73 -11.56
CA THR A 31 5.18 -8.95 -12.42
C THR A 31 5.85 -8.49 -13.72
N GLY A 32 7.09 -8.87 -13.97
CA GLY A 32 7.90 -8.35 -15.10
C GLY A 32 8.47 -6.94 -14.89
N LYS A 33 7.95 -6.18 -13.92
CA LYS A 33 8.45 -4.87 -13.49
C LYS A 33 8.95 -4.86 -12.05
N GLY A 34 8.66 -5.90 -11.30
CA GLY A 34 9.03 -6.06 -9.91
C GLY A 34 8.50 -7.38 -9.37
N PHE A 35 8.50 -7.52 -8.07
CA PHE A 35 8.01 -8.71 -7.37
C PHE A 35 6.83 -8.33 -6.47
N TRP A 36 5.68 -8.94 -6.70
CA TRP A 36 4.52 -8.76 -5.83
C TRP A 36 4.49 -9.79 -4.70
N GLY A 37 4.31 -9.29 -3.48
CA GLY A 37 3.95 -10.05 -2.29
C GLY A 37 2.92 -9.28 -1.49
N GLY A 38 1.80 -9.91 -1.17
CA GLY A 38 0.69 -9.23 -0.49
C GLY A 38 1.07 -8.81 0.94
N VAL A 39 0.80 -7.57 1.32
CA VAL A 39 0.95 -7.08 2.69
C VAL A 39 0.09 -7.87 3.68
N ILE A 40 0.49 -7.93 4.95
CA ILE A 40 -0.30 -8.56 6.02
C ILE A 40 -1.35 -7.56 6.51
N ALA A 41 -2.64 -7.92 6.35
CA ALA A 41 -3.76 -7.01 6.60
C ALA A 41 -3.78 -6.46 8.03
N ASP A 42 -3.60 -7.32 9.03
CA ASP A 42 -3.61 -6.91 10.45
C ASP A 42 -2.47 -5.94 10.77
N GLU A 43 -1.30 -6.14 10.17
CA GLU A 43 -0.14 -5.27 10.40
C GLU A 43 -0.35 -3.88 9.81
N VAL A 44 -0.83 -3.82 8.58
CA VAL A 44 -1.13 -2.55 7.90
C VAL A 44 -2.25 -1.81 8.62
N TYR A 45 -3.29 -2.51 9.06
CA TYR A 45 -4.39 -1.91 9.82
C TYR A 45 -3.90 -1.30 11.14
N GLU A 46 -3.10 -2.03 11.92
CA GLU A 46 -2.54 -1.52 13.17
C GLU A 46 -1.52 -0.39 12.94
N ALA A 47 -0.71 -0.47 11.87
CA ALA A 47 0.19 0.61 11.50
C ALA A 47 -0.59 1.90 11.19
N PHE A 48 -1.69 1.83 10.42
CA PHE A 48 -2.52 2.99 10.11
C PHE A 48 -3.19 3.59 11.34
N LYS A 49 -3.54 2.78 12.34
CA LYS A 49 -3.98 3.26 13.67
C LYS A 49 -2.86 4.02 14.39
N LYS A 50 -1.66 3.42 14.45
CA LYS A 50 -0.49 4.03 15.14
C LYS A 50 -0.11 5.38 14.56
N ILE A 51 -0.05 5.53 13.23
CA ILE A 51 0.23 6.81 12.56
C ILE A 51 -0.96 7.78 12.57
N LYS A 52 -2.11 7.37 13.15
CA LYS A 52 -3.34 8.17 13.22
C LYS A 52 -3.83 8.61 11.83
N LEU A 53 -3.82 7.69 10.85
CA LEU A 53 -4.19 7.99 9.46
C LEU A 53 -5.58 8.65 9.34
N HIS A 54 -6.51 8.39 10.30
CA HIS A 54 -7.83 9.02 10.36
C HIS A 54 -7.81 10.56 10.55
N LYS A 55 -6.67 11.15 10.90
CA LYS A 55 -6.47 12.60 10.97
C LYS A 55 -6.02 13.21 9.64
N HIS A 56 -5.76 12.39 8.64
CA HIS A 56 -5.29 12.77 7.32
C HIS A 56 -6.35 12.52 6.26
N LYS A 57 -6.29 13.29 5.15
CA LYS A 57 -7.34 13.25 4.11
C LYS A 57 -7.01 12.31 2.99
N THR A 58 -5.73 12.20 2.63
CA THR A 58 -5.30 11.55 1.41
C THR A 58 -4.14 10.56 1.66
N PHE A 59 -4.23 9.43 0.99
CA PHE A 59 -3.26 8.34 1.04
C PHE A 59 -2.99 7.83 -0.38
N ILE A 60 -1.74 7.49 -0.68
CA ILE A 60 -1.36 6.85 -1.94
C ILE A 60 -0.37 5.71 -1.71
N ASP A 61 -0.57 4.60 -2.38
CA ASP A 61 0.27 3.39 -2.38
C ASP A 61 0.96 3.23 -3.73
N LEU A 62 2.29 3.20 -3.73
CA LEU A 62 3.12 3.08 -4.92
C LEU A 62 3.51 1.62 -5.15
N GLY A 63 2.96 1.01 -6.20
CA GLY A 63 3.01 -0.43 -6.41
C GLY A 63 1.99 -1.14 -5.52
N SER A 64 0.72 -0.78 -5.66
CA SER A 64 -0.33 -1.20 -4.72
C SER A 64 -0.69 -2.69 -4.79
N GLY A 65 -0.15 -3.41 -5.78
CA GLY A 65 -0.40 -4.84 -5.93
C GLY A 65 -1.89 -5.15 -6.03
N ASP A 66 -2.35 -6.08 -5.21
CA ASP A 66 -3.76 -6.47 -5.11
C ASP A 66 -4.68 -5.41 -4.47
N GLY A 67 -4.14 -4.24 -4.11
CA GLY A 67 -4.88 -3.11 -3.57
C GLY A 67 -5.22 -3.20 -2.08
N LYS A 68 -4.72 -4.19 -1.36
CA LYS A 68 -5.11 -4.44 0.04
C LYS A 68 -4.82 -3.26 0.97
N ALA A 69 -3.62 -2.67 0.90
CA ALA A 69 -3.27 -1.53 1.74
C ALA A 69 -4.17 -0.33 1.44
N VAL A 70 -4.51 -0.10 0.17
CA VAL A 70 -5.40 0.98 -0.27
C VAL A 70 -6.82 0.80 0.28
N LEU A 71 -7.40 -0.41 0.18
CA LEU A 71 -8.74 -0.68 0.72
C LEU A 71 -8.78 -0.55 2.24
N ILE A 72 -7.71 -0.94 2.94
CA ILE A 72 -7.58 -0.72 4.38
C ILE A 72 -7.45 0.77 4.69
N ALA A 73 -6.61 1.53 3.96
CA ALA A 73 -6.44 2.97 4.15
C ALA A 73 -7.76 3.75 3.94
N ALA A 74 -8.59 3.31 3.01
CA ALA A 74 -9.91 3.89 2.75
C ALA A 74 -10.86 3.84 3.95
N LEU A 75 -10.62 2.96 4.94
CA LEU A 75 -11.37 2.95 6.20
C LEU A 75 -10.98 4.11 7.14
N PHE A 76 -9.87 4.77 6.89
CA PHE A 76 -9.30 5.81 7.75
C PHE A 76 -9.35 7.20 7.12
N CYS A 77 -9.11 7.33 5.82
CA CYS A 77 -8.97 8.63 5.15
C CYS A 77 -10.11 8.91 4.17
N LYS A 78 -10.18 10.15 3.69
CA LYS A 78 -11.23 10.56 2.73
C LYS A 78 -11.02 10.00 1.32
N ARG A 79 -9.75 9.80 0.94
CA ARG A 79 -9.37 9.30 -0.38
C ARG A 79 -8.11 8.45 -0.25
N ALA A 80 -8.19 7.22 -0.68
CA ALA A 80 -7.06 6.30 -0.82
C ALA A 80 -6.83 5.98 -2.30
N VAL A 81 -5.59 6.07 -2.75
CA VAL A 81 -5.20 5.83 -4.15
C VAL A 81 -4.20 4.69 -4.21
N GLY A 82 -4.32 3.81 -5.19
CA GLY A 82 -3.36 2.78 -5.53
C GLY A 82 -2.89 2.91 -6.96
N ILE A 83 -1.59 2.78 -7.18
CA ILE A 83 -1.01 2.74 -8.52
C ILE A 83 -0.34 1.39 -8.70
N GLU A 84 -0.77 0.64 -9.70
CA GLU A 84 -0.24 -0.69 -10.00
C GLU A 84 -0.04 -0.87 -11.49
N ILE A 85 1.16 -1.33 -11.87
CA ILE A 85 1.53 -1.51 -13.27
C ILE A 85 1.08 -2.87 -13.82
N ASP A 86 1.00 -3.88 -12.95
CA ASP A 86 0.51 -5.20 -13.32
C ASP A 86 -1.00 -5.19 -13.48
N ASN A 87 -1.48 -5.49 -14.69
CA ASN A 87 -2.90 -5.42 -14.99
C ASN A 87 -3.71 -6.52 -14.26
N GLU A 88 -3.17 -7.70 -14.00
CA GLU A 88 -3.89 -8.77 -13.28
C GLU A 88 -4.17 -8.33 -11.83
N LEU A 89 -3.17 -7.77 -11.15
CA LEU A 89 -3.30 -7.24 -9.80
C LEU A 89 -4.23 -6.02 -9.75
N PHE A 90 -4.09 -5.10 -10.70
CA PHE A 90 -4.99 -3.95 -10.83
C PHE A 90 -6.45 -4.37 -10.99
N GLN A 91 -6.76 -5.32 -11.90
CA GLN A 91 -8.13 -5.82 -12.07
C GLN A 91 -8.64 -6.48 -10.80
N LYS A 92 -7.77 -7.17 -10.06
CA LYS A 92 -8.14 -7.77 -8.77
C LYS A 92 -8.48 -6.73 -7.72
N SER A 93 -7.73 -5.63 -7.66
CA SER A 93 -8.04 -4.53 -6.75
C SER A 93 -9.42 -3.91 -7.03
N LEU A 94 -9.76 -3.73 -8.31
CA LEU A 94 -11.09 -3.23 -8.74
C LEU A 94 -12.21 -4.21 -8.40
N GLU A 95 -11.99 -5.51 -8.59
CA GLU A 95 -12.97 -6.56 -8.23
C GLU A 95 -13.29 -6.51 -6.73
N LEU A 96 -12.24 -6.49 -5.90
CA LEU A 96 -12.40 -6.47 -4.44
C LEU A 96 -13.00 -5.14 -3.95
N GLN A 97 -12.61 -4.02 -4.52
CA GLN A 97 -13.20 -2.71 -4.24
C GLN A 97 -14.73 -2.72 -4.44
N ARG A 98 -15.20 -3.22 -5.61
CA ARG A 98 -16.62 -3.30 -5.93
C ARG A 98 -17.35 -4.25 -4.99
N LYS A 99 -16.81 -5.46 -4.79
CA LYS A 99 -17.38 -6.48 -3.89
C LYS A 99 -17.53 -5.98 -2.45
N LEU A 100 -16.59 -5.17 -1.98
CA LEU A 100 -16.58 -4.62 -0.62
C LEU A 100 -17.28 -3.25 -0.52
N ASN A 101 -17.77 -2.71 -1.64
CA ASN A 101 -18.46 -1.42 -1.73
C ASN A 101 -17.67 -0.25 -1.11
N ILE A 102 -16.35 -0.17 -1.39
CA ILE A 102 -15.46 0.87 -0.88
C ILE A 102 -15.30 1.96 -1.95
N SER A 103 -16.07 3.03 -1.85
CA SER A 103 -16.18 4.06 -2.90
C SER A 103 -15.07 5.11 -2.89
N ASN A 104 -14.36 5.29 -1.78
CA ASN A 104 -13.29 6.28 -1.63
C ASN A 104 -11.88 5.73 -1.89
N ALA A 105 -11.76 4.48 -2.34
CA ALA A 105 -10.55 3.92 -2.93
C ALA A 105 -10.56 4.12 -4.44
N ILE A 106 -9.43 4.51 -5.02
CA ILE A 106 -9.26 4.75 -6.47
C ILE A 106 -8.02 4.02 -6.92
N PHE A 107 -8.09 3.29 -8.02
CA PHE A 107 -6.96 2.56 -8.57
C PHE A 107 -6.63 3.04 -9.98
N TYR A 108 -5.33 3.11 -10.29
CA TYR A 108 -4.79 3.42 -11.61
C TYR A 108 -3.86 2.30 -12.07
N ASN A 109 -4.09 1.80 -13.30
CA ASN A 109 -3.14 0.88 -13.95
C ASN A 109 -2.10 1.70 -14.68
N ASN A 110 -1.02 2.03 -14.01
CA ASN A 110 0.05 2.88 -14.55
C ASN A 110 1.38 2.65 -13.81
N ASP A 111 2.46 3.15 -14.39
CA ASP A 111 3.74 3.28 -13.70
C ASP A 111 3.65 4.41 -12.66
N PHE A 112 3.97 4.13 -11.41
CA PHE A 112 3.93 5.14 -10.35
C PHE A 112 4.95 6.27 -10.59
N HIS A 113 5.98 6.05 -11.40
CA HIS A 113 6.91 7.12 -11.79
C HIS A 113 6.23 8.23 -12.60
N GLU A 114 5.16 7.91 -13.32
CA GLU A 114 4.42 8.86 -14.16
C GLU A 114 3.30 9.60 -13.39
N GLN A 115 3.00 9.19 -12.17
CA GLN A 115 1.94 9.80 -11.36
C GLN A 115 2.52 10.76 -10.33
N SER A 116 1.99 11.97 -10.22
CA SER A 116 2.38 12.88 -9.15
C SER A 116 1.91 12.38 -7.78
N ILE A 117 2.80 12.45 -6.79
CA ILE A 117 2.51 12.18 -5.39
C ILE A 117 2.42 13.46 -4.54
N ALA A 118 2.56 14.61 -5.17
CA ALA A 118 2.42 15.90 -4.48
C ALA A 118 1.00 16.09 -3.94
N GLY A 119 0.89 16.63 -2.73
CA GLY A 119 -0.39 16.89 -2.08
C GLY A 119 -1.03 15.70 -1.36
N PHE A 120 -0.41 14.52 -1.37
CA PHE A 120 -0.84 13.42 -0.51
C PHE A 120 -0.27 13.59 0.90
N ASP A 121 -1.13 13.37 1.91
CA ASP A 121 -0.72 13.41 3.33
C ASP A 121 0.18 12.24 3.70
N PHE A 122 -0.12 11.05 3.16
CA PHE A 122 0.71 9.86 3.28
C PHE A 122 0.94 9.17 1.94
N VAL A 123 2.20 8.87 1.68
CA VAL A 123 2.66 7.94 0.64
C VAL A 123 3.05 6.65 1.33
N PHE A 124 2.60 5.52 0.83
CA PHE A 124 2.95 4.18 1.33
C PHE A 124 3.80 3.44 0.30
N VAL A 125 4.78 2.69 0.79
CA VAL A 125 5.59 1.80 -0.03
C VAL A 125 5.92 0.52 0.73
N TYR A 126 5.88 -0.59 0.01
CA TYR A 126 6.47 -1.88 0.41
C TYR A 126 7.43 -2.30 -0.71
N PRO A 127 8.66 -1.76 -0.72
CA PRO A 127 9.55 -1.92 -1.85
C PRO A 127 10.11 -3.33 -1.95
N ASP A 128 10.15 -3.85 -3.15
CA ASP A 128 10.75 -5.14 -3.53
C ASP A 128 12.21 -4.99 -4.01
N SER A 129 12.69 -3.76 -4.13
CA SER A 129 14.02 -3.43 -4.65
C SER A 129 14.56 -2.14 -4.04
N PRO A 130 15.90 -1.90 -4.15
CA PRO A 130 16.52 -0.70 -3.61
C PRO A 130 15.92 0.58 -4.18
N MET A 131 15.56 1.53 -3.28
CA MET A 131 14.85 2.77 -3.62
C MET A 131 15.69 3.73 -4.48
N HIS A 132 17.02 3.61 -4.48
CA HIS A 132 17.91 4.44 -5.33
C HIS A 132 17.70 4.22 -6.84
N ARG A 133 16.98 3.16 -7.25
CA ARG A 133 16.63 2.90 -8.65
C ARG A 133 15.50 3.78 -9.21
N GLY A 134 15.26 4.93 -8.59
CA GLY A 134 14.32 5.96 -9.08
C GLY A 134 13.28 6.40 -8.08
N MET A 135 12.77 5.50 -7.24
CA MET A 135 11.73 5.80 -6.25
C MET A 135 12.19 6.90 -5.27
N GLU A 136 13.40 6.81 -4.73
CA GLU A 136 13.89 7.81 -3.78
C GLU A 136 14.01 9.20 -4.42
N LYS A 137 14.48 9.29 -5.68
CA LYS A 137 14.52 10.55 -6.43
C LYS A 137 13.13 11.17 -6.56
N LYS A 138 12.11 10.34 -6.87
CA LYS A 138 10.72 10.79 -6.94
C LYS A 138 10.24 11.31 -5.59
N LEU A 139 10.49 10.59 -4.50
CA LEU A 139 10.11 11.00 -3.16
C LEU A 139 10.79 12.33 -2.75
N LEU A 140 12.08 12.47 -3.01
CA LEU A 140 12.82 13.72 -2.74
C LEU A 140 12.27 14.92 -3.51
N ASN A 141 11.76 14.72 -4.71
CA ASN A 141 11.24 15.81 -5.54
C ASN A 141 9.79 16.18 -5.19
N GLU A 142 8.94 15.19 -4.89
CA GLU A 142 7.49 15.37 -4.88
C GLU A 142 6.84 15.17 -3.51
N LEU A 143 7.50 14.51 -2.55
CA LEU A 143 6.91 14.23 -1.23
C LEU A 143 6.62 15.53 -0.46
N THR A 144 5.36 15.85 -0.25
CA THR A 144 4.91 16.99 0.54
C THR A 144 4.36 16.58 1.91
N GLY A 145 3.91 15.36 2.03
CA GLY A 145 3.44 14.75 3.27
C GLY A 145 4.49 13.85 3.91
N LYS A 146 4.07 12.67 4.33
CA LYS A 146 4.91 11.67 4.98
C LYS A 146 4.98 10.40 4.14
N LEU A 147 6.14 9.72 4.15
CA LEU A 147 6.29 8.38 3.63
C LEU A 147 6.10 7.39 4.78
N LEU A 148 5.25 6.40 4.63
CA LEU A 148 5.20 5.21 5.46
C LEU A 148 5.84 4.05 4.69
N HIS A 149 6.98 3.63 5.13
CA HIS A 149 7.72 2.48 4.60
C HIS A 149 7.40 1.25 5.43
N TYR A 150 7.07 0.14 4.76
CA TYR A 150 6.84 -1.17 5.38
C TYR A 150 7.97 -2.12 5.00
N GLY A 151 8.52 -2.81 5.99
CA GLY A 151 9.56 -3.82 5.83
C GLY A 151 10.91 -3.43 6.41
N HIS A 152 11.83 -4.41 6.45
CA HIS A 152 13.17 -4.26 7.03
C HIS A 152 14.25 -3.87 6.02
N HIS A 153 13.92 -3.86 4.71
CA HIS A 153 14.86 -3.69 3.62
C HIS A 153 14.54 -2.46 2.77
N PHE A 154 15.52 -2.03 1.97
CA PHE A 154 15.34 -1.01 0.94
C PHE A 154 14.88 0.36 1.47
N HIS A 155 15.38 0.76 2.64
CA HIS A 155 15.09 2.06 3.21
C HIS A 155 15.67 3.21 2.36
N PRO A 156 14.98 4.38 2.27
CA PRO A 156 15.54 5.57 1.65
C PRO A 156 16.77 6.06 2.41
N GLN A 157 17.76 6.59 1.70
CA GLN A 157 19.02 7.04 2.27
C GLN A 157 19.03 8.53 2.63
N ASN A 158 18.23 9.33 1.87
CA ASN A 158 18.26 10.79 1.94
C ASN A 158 16.97 11.41 2.52
N LEU A 159 16.03 10.57 2.97
CA LEU A 159 14.85 11.03 3.71
C LEU A 159 15.09 10.94 5.22
N LYS A 160 14.49 11.87 5.96
CA LYS A 160 14.62 11.93 7.42
C LYS A 160 13.62 10.99 8.10
N ALA A 161 14.11 9.97 8.81
CA ALA A 161 13.26 9.13 9.64
C ALA A 161 12.73 9.94 10.84
N GLN A 162 11.40 9.96 11.01
CA GLN A 162 10.70 10.65 12.09
C GLN A 162 10.27 9.70 13.19
N ASP A 163 9.83 8.50 12.80
CA ASP A 163 9.31 7.50 13.73
C ASP A 163 9.58 6.08 13.21
N LYS A 164 9.77 5.13 14.12
CA LYS A 164 9.94 3.71 13.81
C LYS A 164 9.17 2.88 14.83
N PHE A 165 8.44 1.89 14.35
CA PHE A 165 7.73 0.98 15.23
C PHE A 165 7.57 -0.40 14.60
N LEU A 166 7.36 -1.41 15.44
CA LEU A 166 7.09 -2.78 15.02
C LEU A 166 5.59 -3.09 15.15
N VAL A 167 5.09 -3.87 14.22
CA VAL A 167 3.80 -4.56 14.31
C VAL A 167 4.04 -6.02 13.96
N ASN A 168 3.79 -6.91 14.91
CA ASN A 168 4.03 -8.36 14.77
C ASN A 168 5.42 -8.74 14.26
N GLY A 169 6.45 -7.97 14.65
CA GLY A 169 7.84 -8.18 14.23
C GLY A 169 8.23 -7.50 12.92
N ASN A 170 7.29 -6.98 12.14
CA ASN A 170 7.58 -6.23 10.92
C ASN A 170 7.76 -4.74 11.18
N LEU A 171 8.78 -4.16 10.56
CA LEU A 171 9.17 -2.77 10.76
C LEU A 171 8.32 -1.83 9.89
N PHE A 172 7.83 -0.76 10.51
CA PHE A 172 7.29 0.41 9.85
C PHE A 172 8.12 1.62 10.20
N THR A 173 8.46 2.42 9.19
CA THR A 173 9.21 3.67 9.37
C THR A 173 8.49 4.82 8.70
N VAL A 174 8.31 5.91 9.44
CA VAL A 174 7.74 7.16 8.91
C VAL A 174 8.89 8.09 8.56
N TYR A 175 8.90 8.58 7.31
CA TYR A 175 9.89 9.54 6.84
C TYR A 175 9.23 10.85 6.41
N THR A 176 10.03 11.90 6.44
CA THR A 176 9.77 13.19 5.78
C THR A 176 10.94 13.56 4.91
N ARG A 177 10.71 14.49 4.04
CA ARG A 177 11.75 15.16 3.24
C ARG A 177 12.59 16.08 4.11
#